data_caca9b2163574171270b309723a5dbf3
#
_entry.id   caca9b2163574171270b309723a5dbf3
#
_cell.length_a   1.000
_cell.length_b   1.000
_cell.length_c   1.000
_cell.angle_alpha   90.00
_cell.angle_beta   90.00
_cell.angle_gamma   90.00
#
_symmetry.space_group_name_H-M   'P 1'
#
loop_
_entity.id
_entity.type
_entity.pdbx_description
1 polymer ?
#
loop_
_entity_poly.entity_id
_entity_poly.type
_entity_poly.pdbx_seq_one_letter_code
_entity_poly.pdbx_strand_id
1 'polypeptide(L)' 'MPAEKRPDIRPQLREYLAWYEEVFARVESGAVVAPGEQERLTGEASAVAHLLDLLDSSADEPAS' A
#
# COMPACT_ATOMS: atom_id res chain seq x y z
N MET A 1 20.70 -3.47 -26.52
CA MET A 1 20.02 -3.96 -25.31
C MET A 1 18.82 -3.09 -25.02
N PRO A 2 17.65 -3.66 -25.06
CA PRO A 2 16.49 -2.85 -24.74
C PRO A 2 16.56 -2.39 -23.29
N ALA A 3 16.15 -1.16 -23.08
CA ALA A 3 16.06 -0.65 -21.74
C ALA A 3 15.11 -1.53 -20.94
N GLU A 4 15.58 -2.05 -19.83
CA GLU A 4 14.73 -2.84 -18.98
C GLU A 4 13.67 -1.95 -18.37
N LYS A 5 12.44 -2.29 -18.66
CA LYS A 5 11.34 -1.62 -17.99
C LYS A 5 11.28 -2.14 -16.57
N ARG A 6 11.41 -1.24 -15.64
CA ARG A 6 11.18 -1.61 -14.26
C ARG A 6 9.71 -1.98 -14.10
N PRO A 7 9.42 -3.09 -13.43
CA PRO A 7 8.04 -3.45 -13.21
C PRO A 7 7.34 -2.34 -12.43
N ASP A 8 6.12 -2.04 -12.85
CA ASP A 8 5.29 -1.09 -12.15
C ASP A 8 4.66 -1.81 -10.96
N ILE A 9 5.06 -1.44 -9.76
CA ILE A 9 4.58 -2.07 -8.54
C ILE A 9 3.33 -1.39 -7.98
N ARG A 10 2.86 -0.33 -8.62
CA ARG A 10 1.69 0.39 -8.13
C ARG A 10 0.44 -0.50 -8.05
N PRO A 11 0.17 -1.35 -9.04
CA PRO A 11 -0.97 -2.26 -8.92
C PRO A 11 -0.87 -3.18 -7.71
N GLN A 12 0.32 -3.70 -7.44
CA GLN A 12 0.53 -4.56 -6.27
C GLN A 12 0.32 -3.79 -4.97
N LEU A 13 0.79 -2.56 -4.92
CA LEU A 13 0.60 -1.72 -3.73
C LEU A 13 -0.86 -1.42 -3.49
N ARG A 14 -1.64 -1.19 -4.56
CA ARG A 14 -3.08 -0.99 -4.44
C ARG A 14 -3.78 -2.25 -3.94
N GLU A 15 -3.33 -3.41 -4.38
CA GLU A 15 -3.88 -4.69 -3.89
C GLU A 15 -3.59 -4.87 -2.41
N TYR A 16 -2.39 -4.52 -1.95
CA TYR A 16 -2.06 -4.56 -0.53
C TYR A 16 -2.94 -3.61 0.27
N LEU A 17 -3.16 -2.42 -0.24
CA LEU A 17 -4.03 -1.47 0.45
C LEU A 17 -5.46 -1.98 0.54
N ALA A 18 -5.96 -2.59 -0.51
CA ALA A 18 -7.31 -3.18 -0.51
C ALA A 18 -7.39 -4.29 0.53
N TRP A 19 -6.34 -5.09 0.65
CA TRP A 19 -6.28 -6.15 1.65
C TRP A 19 -6.30 -5.57 3.07
N TYR A 20 -5.51 -4.52 3.32
CA TYR A 20 -5.53 -3.86 4.62
C TYR A 20 -6.90 -3.30 4.95
N GLU A 21 -7.57 -2.70 3.98
CA GLU A 21 -8.92 -2.18 4.17
C GLU A 21 -9.89 -3.27 4.54
N GLU A 22 -9.79 -4.44 3.91
CA GLU A 22 -10.62 -5.59 4.28
C GLU A 22 -10.35 -6.05 5.70
N VAL A 23 -9.09 -6.12 6.08
CA VAL A 23 -8.71 -6.52 7.43
C VAL A 23 -9.28 -5.54 8.46
N PHE A 24 -9.14 -4.25 8.20
CA PHE A 24 -9.68 -3.23 9.09
C PHE A 24 -11.20 -3.30 9.19
N ALA A 25 -11.87 -3.56 8.08
CA ALA A 25 -13.31 -3.72 8.09
C ALA A 25 -13.74 -4.92 8.96
N ARG A 26 -12.99 -6.00 8.91
CA ARG A 26 -13.26 -7.16 9.77
C ARG A 26 -13.05 -6.83 11.24
N VAL A 27 -12.00 -6.07 11.54
CA VAL A 27 -11.74 -5.65 12.92
C VAL A 27 -12.88 -4.78 13.42
N GLU A 28 -13.36 -3.86 12.61
CA GLU A 28 -14.51 -3.02 12.96
C GLU A 28 -15.78 -3.84 13.18
N SER A 29 -15.91 -4.95 12.44
CA SER A 29 -17.05 -5.86 12.59
C SER A 29 -16.95 -6.75 13.82
N GLY A 30 -15.86 -6.69 14.55
CA GLY A 30 -15.68 -7.43 15.78
C GLY A 30 -14.71 -8.59 15.71
N ALA A 31 -13.93 -8.71 14.63
CA ALA A 31 -12.90 -9.73 14.55
C ALA A 31 -11.83 -9.47 15.60
N VAL A 32 -11.36 -10.55 16.23
CA VAL A 32 -10.36 -10.45 17.28
C VAL A 32 -8.98 -10.32 16.64
N VAL A 33 -8.24 -9.31 17.08
CA VAL A 33 -6.87 -9.08 16.62
C VAL A 33 -5.96 -9.11 17.84
N ALA A 34 -4.76 -9.66 17.66
CA ALA A 34 -3.79 -9.70 18.74
C ALA A 34 -3.40 -8.28 19.16
N PRO A 35 -3.08 -8.07 20.46
CA PRO A 35 -2.65 -6.76 20.93
C PRO A 35 -1.43 -6.26 20.14
N GLY A 36 -1.49 -5.03 19.68
CA GLY A 36 -0.41 -4.42 18.91
C GLY A 36 -0.44 -4.74 17.43
N GLU A 37 -1.16 -5.76 17.01
CA GLU A 37 -1.23 -6.12 15.60
C GLU A 37 -1.96 -5.08 14.78
N GLN A 38 -3.02 -4.52 15.32
CA GLN A 38 -3.77 -3.47 14.65
C GLN A 38 -2.90 -2.23 14.42
N GLU A 39 -2.09 -1.86 15.41
CA GLU A 39 -1.17 -0.74 15.27
C GLU A 39 -0.12 -1.02 14.21
N ARG A 40 0.40 -2.24 14.17
CA ARG A 40 1.37 -2.64 13.17
C ARG A 40 0.76 -2.60 11.78
N LEU A 41 -0.45 -3.14 11.62
CA LEU A 41 -1.16 -3.12 10.34
C LEU A 41 -1.43 -1.68 9.89
N THR A 42 -1.83 -0.82 10.81
CA THR A 42 -2.07 0.59 10.51
C THR A 42 -0.78 1.26 10.01
N GLY A 43 0.33 0.98 10.67
CA GLY A 43 1.62 1.51 10.26
C GLY A 43 2.05 1.01 8.89
N GLU A 44 1.86 -0.28 8.64
CA GLU A 44 2.20 -0.87 7.35
C GLU A 44 1.32 -0.30 6.22
N ALA A 45 0.03 -0.20 6.46
CA ALA A 45 -0.89 0.37 5.49
C ALA A 45 -0.54 1.82 5.17
N SER A 46 -0.20 2.59 6.19
CA SER A 46 0.22 3.98 6.04
C SER A 46 1.50 4.08 5.20
N ALA A 47 2.46 3.20 5.46
CA ALA A 47 3.71 3.17 4.70
C ALA A 47 3.47 2.81 3.23
N VAL A 48 2.62 1.82 2.98
CA VAL A 48 2.27 1.42 1.61
C VAL A 48 1.56 2.56 0.88
N ALA A 49 0.62 3.22 1.55
CA ALA A 49 -0.09 4.35 0.96
C ALA A 49 0.86 5.49 0.63
N HIS A 50 1.80 5.78 1.52
CA HIS A 50 2.79 6.82 1.31
C HIS A 50 3.70 6.49 0.12
N LEU A 51 4.16 5.25 0.05
CA LEU A 51 4.99 4.80 -1.05
C LEU A 51 4.26 4.89 -2.39
N LEU A 52 3.00 4.48 -2.41
CA LEU A 52 2.18 4.58 -3.60
C LEU A 52 2.01 6.03 -4.05
N ASP A 53 1.79 6.93 -3.09
CA ASP A 53 1.66 8.36 -3.37
C ASP A 53 2.96 8.92 -3.98
N LEU A 54 4.10 8.53 -3.44
CA LEU A 54 5.39 8.96 -3.97
C LEU A 54 5.60 8.45 -5.41
N LEU A 55 5.22 7.21 -5.66
CA LEU A 55 5.36 6.63 -6.99
C LEU A 55 4.43 7.32 -8.00
N ASP A 56 3.21 7.61 -7.59
CA ASP A 56 2.27 8.32 -8.45
C ASP A 56 2.74 9.74 -8.75
N SER A 57 3.26 10.42 -7.75
CA SER A 57 3.82 11.76 -7.93
C SER A 57 5.02 11.74 -8.87
N SER A 58 5.88 10.75 -8.70
CA SER A 58 7.06 10.62 -9.53
C SER A 58 6.69 10.32 -10.98
N ALA A 59 5.63 9.52 -11.19
CA ALA A 59 5.17 9.19 -12.53
C ALA A 59 4.57 10.41 -13.24
N ASP A 60 4.01 11.35 -12.48
CA ASP A 60 3.39 12.55 -13.04
C ASP A 60 4.38 13.67 -13.29
N GLU A 61 5.59 13.57 -12.77
CA GLU A 61 6.58 14.59 -12.99
C GLU A 61 7.00 14.64 -14.46
N PRO A 62 6.97 15.80 -15.07
CA PRO A 62 7.49 15.92 -16.43
C PRO A 62 8.98 15.62 -16.43
N ALA A 63 9.41 14.85 -17.41
CA ALA A 63 10.80 14.58 -17.58
C ALA A 63 11.52 15.87 -17.94
N SER A 64 12.30 16.35 -17.07
CA SER A 64 13.04 17.58 -17.28
C SER A 64 14.46 17.32 -17.70
#